data_71b82fadbe0d5c4be7b938da638c7fb4
#
_entry.id   71b82fadbe0d5c4be7b938da638c7fb4
#
_cell.length_a   1.000
_cell.length_b   1.000
_cell.length_c   1.000
_cell.angle_alpha   90.00
_cell.angle_beta   90.00
_cell.angle_gamma   90.00
#
_symmetry.space_group_name_H-M   'P 1'
#
loop_
_entity.id
_entity.type
_entity.pdbx_description
1 polymer ?
#
loop_
_entity_poly.entity_id
_entity_poly.type
_entity_poly.pdbx_seq_one_letter_code
_entity_poly.pdbx_strand_id
1 'polypeptide(L)'
;MTLKKIIFTSLLFLLSTFLLLAQSNSLVLTGIMDFTVPSGGSNGKAIHVTASDTISDLSLYGIGVANNGGGTDGQEYTFDPISVLPGEHILVARSIPSMTSYFDTCISEFD
;
A
#
# COMPACT_ATOMS: atom_id res chain seq x y z
N MET A 1 26.64 -14.80 -38.94
CA MET A 1 25.97 -13.91 -37.97
C MET A 1 26.94 -12.80 -37.64
N THR A 2 26.61 -11.55 -37.88
CA THR A 2 27.57 -10.43 -37.70
C THR A 2 27.60 -10.00 -36.21
N LEU A 3 28.79 -9.66 -35.74
CA LEU A 3 29.05 -9.19 -34.37
C LEU A 3 28.06 -8.14 -33.88
N LYS A 4 27.62 -7.24 -34.76
CA LYS A 4 26.56 -6.22 -34.47
C LYS A 4 25.22 -6.82 -34.07
N LYS A 5 24.81 -7.96 -34.68
CA LYS A 5 23.55 -8.65 -34.31
C LYS A 5 23.64 -9.30 -32.94
N ILE A 6 24.79 -9.85 -32.59
CA ILE A 6 25.03 -10.48 -31.30
C ILE A 6 24.99 -9.43 -30.18
N ILE A 7 25.63 -8.27 -30.38
CA ILE A 7 25.63 -7.17 -29.42
C ILE A 7 24.24 -6.62 -29.21
N PHE A 8 23.46 -6.43 -30.29
CA PHE A 8 22.09 -5.91 -30.19
C PHE A 8 21.15 -6.88 -29.45
N THR A 9 21.25 -8.17 -29.74
CA THR A 9 20.44 -9.21 -29.06
C THR A 9 20.80 -9.33 -27.58
N SER A 10 22.09 -9.24 -27.23
CA SER A 10 22.56 -9.26 -25.85
C SER A 10 22.10 -8.04 -25.06
N LEU A 11 22.13 -6.84 -25.68
CA LEU A 11 21.66 -5.60 -25.04
C LEU A 11 20.15 -5.63 -24.82
N LEU A 12 19.38 -6.18 -25.75
CA LEU A 12 17.93 -6.32 -25.61
C LEU A 12 17.56 -7.31 -24.50
N PHE A 13 18.34 -8.37 -24.33
CA PHE A 13 18.15 -9.36 -23.26
C PHE A 13 18.50 -8.78 -21.88
N LEU A 14 19.56 -7.95 -21.78
CA LEU A 14 19.89 -7.24 -20.55
C LEU A 14 18.80 -6.22 -20.16
N LEU A 15 18.22 -5.53 -21.14
CA LEU A 15 17.17 -4.54 -20.87
C LEU A 15 15.88 -5.20 -20.37
N SER A 16 15.56 -6.42 -20.83
CA SER A 16 14.36 -7.14 -20.40
C SER A 16 14.44 -7.66 -18.96
N THR A 17 15.63 -7.89 -18.42
CA THR A 17 15.81 -8.32 -17.01
C THR A 17 15.60 -7.21 -16.01
N PHE A 18 15.75 -5.95 -16.39
CA PHE A 18 15.49 -4.78 -15.52
C PHE A 18 14.00 -4.49 -15.31
N LEU A 19 13.12 -4.98 -16.17
CA LEU A 19 11.67 -4.75 -16.07
C LEU A 19 10.95 -5.73 -15.10
N LEU A 20 11.65 -6.73 -14.55
CA LEU A 20 11.05 -7.73 -13.66
C LEU A 20 11.19 -7.41 -12.16
N LEU A 21 11.74 -6.25 -11.78
CA LEU A 21 11.96 -5.89 -10.38
C LEU A 21 10.87 -4.99 -9.77
N ALA A 22 9.72 -4.86 -10.40
CA ALA A 22 8.72 -3.87 -10.04
C ALA A 22 7.46 -4.43 -9.34
N GLN A 23 7.57 -5.47 -8.54
CA GLN A 23 6.56 -5.80 -7.54
C GLN A 23 7.25 -6.02 -6.21
N SER A 24 7.50 -4.93 -5.47
CA SER A 24 7.86 -5.05 -4.07
C SER A 24 6.57 -5.27 -3.28
N ASN A 25 6.41 -6.42 -2.65
CA ASN A 25 5.39 -6.67 -1.64
C ASN A 25 5.76 -5.99 -0.31
N SER A 26 6.33 -4.78 -0.39
CA SER A 26 6.86 -4.06 0.77
C SER A 26 5.76 -3.49 1.66
N LEU A 27 4.51 -3.43 1.18
CA LEU A 27 3.35 -3.02 1.96
C LEU A 27 2.34 -4.17 2.00
N VAL A 28 2.00 -4.62 3.20
CA VAL A 28 1.12 -5.77 3.43
C VAL A 28 -0.17 -5.32 4.09
N LEU A 29 -1.32 -5.66 3.51
CA LEU A 29 -2.62 -5.50 4.16
C LEU A 29 -2.72 -6.49 5.32
N THR A 30 -2.79 -5.97 6.55
CA THR A 30 -2.81 -6.77 7.78
C THR A 30 -4.14 -6.72 8.52
N GLY A 31 -5.02 -5.75 8.19
CA GLY A 31 -6.33 -5.69 8.81
C GLY A 31 -7.32 -4.79 8.09
N ILE A 32 -8.59 -5.11 8.29
CA ILE A 32 -9.72 -4.29 7.87
C ILE A 32 -10.67 -4.18 9.06
N MET A 33 -11.09 -2.96 9.38
CA MET A 33 -12.09 -2.68 10.40
C MET A 33 -13.35 -2.11 9.77
N ASP A 34 -14.48 -2.58 10.25
CA ASP A 34 -15.80 -2.09 9.85
C ASP A 34 -16.73 -2.09 11.07
N PHE A 35 -16.56 -1.09 11.94
CA PHE A 35 -17.36 -0.91 13.14
C PHE A 35 -18.41 0.17 12.97
N THR A 36 -19.54 0.02 13.64
CA THR A 36 -20.60 1.01 13.75
C THR A 36 -20.31 1.98 14.92
N VAL A 37 -19.28 2.81 14.77
CA VAL A 37 -18.87 3.78 15.79
C VAL A 37 -18.76 5.18 15.19
N PRO A 38 -19.10 6.23 15.92
CA PRO A 38 -19.96 6.22 17.11
C PRO A 38 -21.35 5.67 16.77
N SER A 39 -22.14 5.29 17.75
CA SER A 39 -23.42 4.56 17.62
C SER A 39 -24.23 4.96 16.37
N GLY A 40 -24.47 4.00 15.47
CA GLY A 40 -25.19 4.21 14.21
C GLY A 40 -24.39 4.83 13.04
N GLY A 41 -23.11 5.14 13.25
CA GLY A 41 -22.26 5.76 12.23
C GLY A 41 -21.48 4.75 11.36
N SER A 42 -20.88 5.26 10.29
CA SER A 42 -19.96 4.52 9.42
C SER A 42 -18.49 4.95 9.60
N ASN A 43 -18.18 5.71 10.65
CA ASN A 43 -16.87 6.30 10.87
C ASN A 43 -15.83 5.32 11.44
N GLY A 44 -16.25 4.13 11.89
CA GLY A 44 -15.38 3.08 12.41
C GLY A 44 -14.76 2.18 11.33
N LYS A 45 -14.58 2.71 10.12
CA LYS A 45 -13.96 1.99 9.01
C LYS A 45 -12.50 2.38 8.89
N ALA A 46 -11.63 1.37 8.82
CA ALA A 46 -10.21 1.58 8.61
C ALA A 46 -9.56 0.38 7.92
N ILE A 47 -8.42 0.66 7.29
CA ILE A 47 -7.53 -0.33 6.68
C ILE A 47 -6.19 -0.20 7.39
N HIS A 48 -5.67 -1.33 7.85
CA HIS A 48 -4.36 -1.43 8.49
C HIS A 48 -3.38 -2.11 7.54
N VAL A 49 -2.27 -1.46 7.28
CA VAL A 49 -1.16 -2.00 6.49
C VAL A 49 0.13 -1.94 7.29
N THR A 50 1.03 -2.85 7.00
CA THR A 50 2.36 -2.93 7.64
C THR A 50 3.43 -2.95 6.57
N ALA A 51 4.48 -2.16 6.75
CA ALA A 51 5.65 -2.21 5.89
C ALA A 51 6.49 -3.45 6.23
N SER A 52 6.75 -4.30 5.25
CA SER A 52 7.64 -5.47 5.39
C SER A 52 9.09 -5.15 5.02
N ASP A 53 9.32 -4.02 4.36
CA ASP A 53 10.61 -3.55 3.91
C ASP A 53 10.66 -2.02 3.97
N THR A 54 11.84 -1.43 3.80
CA THR A 54 11.97 0.03 3.72
C THR A 54 11.30 0.56 2.44
N ILE A 55 10.38 1.50 2.61
CA ILE A 55 9.73 2.22 1.54
C ILE A 55 10.19 3.68 1.63
N SER A 56 10.92 4.15 0.63
CA SER A 56 11.44 5.52 0.61
C SER A 56 10.38 6.58 0.31
N ASP A 57 9.34 6.19 -0.40
CA ASP A 57 8.22 7.05 -0.79
C ASP A 57 6.93 6.23 -0.80
N LEU A 58 6.13 6.38 0.25
CA LEU A 58 4.88 5.64 0.42
C LEU A 58 3.81 6.06 -0.60
N SER A 59 3.92 7.25 -1.21
CA SER A 59 2.98 7.71 -2.24
C SER A 59 3.01 6.89 -3.54
N LEU A 60 4.02 6.03 -3.70
CA LEU A 60 4.06 5.04 -4.79
C LEU A 60 3.03 3.91 -4.62
N TYR A 61 2.41 3.83 -3.44
CA TYR A 61 1.38 2.87 -3.10
C TYR A 61 0.02 3.55 -2.98
N GLY A 62 -1.01 2.76 -3.15
CA GLY A 62 -2.38 3.21 -2.97
C GLY A 62 -3.31 2.05 -2.67
N ILE A 63 -4.54 2.39 -2.34
CA ILE A 63 -5.59 1.44 -2.03
C ILE A 63 -6.67 1.56 -3.11
N GLY A 64 -7.07 0.43 -3.67
CA GLY A 64 -8.23 0.30 -4.53
C GLY A 64 -9.15 -0.82 -4.04
N VAL A 65 -10.43 -0.71 -4.29
CA VAL A 65 -11.43 -1.70 -3.90
C VAL A 65 -11.83 -2.55 -5.10
N ALA A 66 -11.87 -3.87 -4.92
CA ALA A 66 -12.40 -4.80 -5.90
C ALA A 66 -13.84 -5.19 -5.51
N ASN A 67 -14.81 -4.62 -6.19
CA ASN A 67 -16.22 -4.92 -5.96
C ASN A 67 -16.58 -6.31 -6.51
N ASN A 68 -17.13 -7.18 -5.64
CA ASN A 68 -17.59 -8.53 -6.01
C ASN A 68 -16.51 -9.40 -6.69
N GLY A 69 -15.22 -9.16 -6.42
CA GLY A 69 -14.14 -9.92 -7.02
C GLY A 69 -13.89 -9.63 -8.51
N GLY A 70 -14.51 -8.61 -9.06
CA GLY A 70 -14.40 -8.24 -10.48
C GLY A 70 -13.14 -7.45 -10.88
N GLY A 71 -12.18 -7.34 -9.97
CA GLY A 71 -11.03 -6.44 -10.14
C GLY A 71 -11.34 -5.03 -9.64
N THR A 72 -10.29 -4.22 -9.50
CA THR A 72 -10.42 -2.82 -9.09
C THR A 72 -10.63 -1.92 -10.31
N ASP A 73 -11.45 -0.90 -10.17
CA ASP A 73 -11.66 0.17 -11.15
C ASP A 73 -10.65 1.32 -11.01
N GLY A 74 -9.67 1.16 -10.13
CA GLY A 74 -8.54 2.06 -9.97
C GLY A 74 -8.13 2.28 -8.52
N GLN A 75 -7.23 3.24 -8.33
CA GLN A 75 -6.75 3.65 -7.02
C GLN A 75 -7.70 4.70 -6.45
N GLU A 76 -8.26 4.42 -5.27
CA GLU A 76 -9.20 5.31 -4.59
C GLU A 76 -8.54 6.15 -3.48
N TYR A 77 -7.41 5.68 -2.97
CA TYR A 77 -6.61 6.39 -1.97
C TYR A 77 -5.13 6.32 -2.31
N THR A 78 -4.44 7.45 -2.21
CA THR A 78 -2.97 7.55 -2.34
C THR A 78 -2.40 7.90 -0.98
N PHE A 79 -1.36 7.18 -0.56
CA PHE A 79 -0.64 7.51 0.67
C PHE A 79 0.15 8.81 0.53
N ASP A 80 0.50 9.41 1.65
CA ASP A 80 1.37 10.57 1.70
C ASP A 80 2.81 10.23 1.27
N PRO A 81 3.57 11.20 0.72
CA PRO A 81 4.96 10.99 0.29
C PRO A 81 5.93 10.99 1.48
N ILE A 82 5.83 9.97 2.32
CA ILE A 82 6.67 9.75 3.50
C ILE A 82 7.49 8.48 3.34
N SER A 83 8.61 8.40 4.06
CA SER A 83 9.38 7.18 4.18
C SER A 83 8.89 6.35 5.36
N VAL A 84 8.82 5.03 5.18
CA VAL A 84 8.48 4.08 6.26
C VAL A 84 9.51 2.97 6.34
N LEU A 85 9.72 2.47 7.55
CA LEU A 85 10.68 1.41 7.87
C LEU A 85 9.98 0.05 8.02
N PRO A 86 10.72 -1.07 7.92
CA PRO A 86 10.16 -2.39 8.16
C PRO A 86 9.54 -2.50 9.55
N GLY A 87 8.33 -3.02 9.62
CA GLY A 87 7.57 -3.18 10.85
C GLY A 87 6.73 -1.97 11.25
N GLU A 88 6.83 -0.85 10.54
CA GLU A 88 5.94 0.29 10.79
C GLU A 88 4.50 -0.02 10.36
N HIS A 89 3.56 0.47 11.14
CA HIS A 89 2.13 0.28 10.98
C HIS A 89 1.48 1.57 10.47
N ILE A 90 0.65 1.46 9.45
CA ILE A 90 -0.09 2.59 8.91
C ILE A 90 -1.59 2.28 8.98
N LEU A 91 -2.35 3.19 9.56
CA LEU A 91 -3.80 3.09 9.66
C LEU A 91 -4.45 4.15 8.77
N VAL A 92 -5.16 3.70 7.73
CA VAL A 92 -6.01 4.57 6.91
C VAL A 92 -7.43 4.49 7.43
N ALA A 93 -7.87 5.51 8.16
CA ALA A 93 -9.17 5.55 8.80
C ALA A 93 -10.10 6.56 8.12
N ARG A 94 -11.38 6.21 8.04
CA ARG A 94 -12.42 7.10 7.53
C ARG A 94 -12.59 8.36 8.38
N SER A 95 -12.40 8.21 9.69
CA SER A 95 -12.48 9.31 10.66
C SER A 95 -11.48 9.07 11.80
N ILE A 96 -10.37 9.78 11.77
CA ILE A 96 -9.37 9.74 12.84
C ILE A 96 -9.99 10.14 14.19
N PRO A 97 -10.79 11.25 14.32
CA PRO A 97 -11.39 11.60 15.60
C PRO A 97 -12.30 10.51 16.17
N SER A 98 -13.05 9.81 15.32
CA SER A 98 -13.93 8.73 15.79
C SER A 98 -13.14 7.50 16.23
N MET A 99 -12.07 7.17 15.51
CA MET A 99 -11.17 6.07 15.89
C MET A 99 -10.45 6.37 17.19
N THR A 100 -9.90 7.59 17.33
CA THR A 100 -9.25 8.04 18.58
C THR A 100 -10.23 8.01 19.75
N SER A 101 -11.46 8.48 19.56
CA SER A 101 -12.48 8.46 20.61
C SER A 101 -12.87 7.03 21.05
N TYR A 102 -12.81 6.06 20.14
CA TYR A 102 -13.18 4.68 20.43
C TYR A 102 -12.04 3.87 21.04
N PHE A 103 -10.83 4.02 20.51
CA PHE A 103 -9.66 3.24 20.92
C PHE A 103 -8.77 3.95 21.94
N ASP A 104 -9.04 5.25 22.19
CA ASP A 104 -8.32 6.08 23.14
C ASP A 104 -6.78 6.00 22.95
N THR A 105 -6.04 5.66 23.98
CA THR A 105 -4.58 5.61 23.95
C THR A 105 -3.99 4.56 23.01
N CYS A 106 -4.76 3.54 22.63
CA CYS A 106 -4.29 2.49 21.73
C CYS A 106 -3.98 3.00 20.32
N ILE A 107 -4.57 4.13 19.90
CA ILE A 107 -4.39 4.64 18.54
C ILE A 107 -3.09 5.45 18.36
N SER A 108 -2.49 5.89 19.46
CA SER A 108 -1.21 6.62 19.43
C SER A 108 0.00 5.76 18.99
N GLU A 109 -0.21 4.45 18.85
CA GLU A 109 0.79 3.52 18.31
C GLU A 109 0.85 3.53 16.77
N PHE A 110 -0.04 4.29 16.11
CA PHE A 110 -0.17 4.35 14.65
C PHE A 110 0.18 5.74 14.07
N ASP A 111 1.05 6.49 14.72
CA ASP A 111 1.52 7.80 14.25
C ASP A 111 2.47 7.68 13.04
#